data_f4fa65600783eb944b541f6327a1829c
#
_entry.id   f4fa65600783eb944b541f6327a1829c
#
_cell.length_a   1.000
_cell.length_b   1.000
_cell.length_c   1.000
_cell.angle_alpha   90.00
_cell.angle_beta   90.00
_cell.angle_gamma   90.00
#
_symmetry.space_group_name_H-M   'P 1'
#
loop_
_entity.id
_entity.type
_entity.pdbx_description
1 polymer ?
#
loop_
_entity_poly.entity_id
_entity_poly.type
_entity_poly.pdbx_seq_one_letter_code
_entity_poly.pdbx_strand_id
1 'polypeptide(L)'
;MLKMNIRQLLGVVAFLTFFSGGAMTQNLSVSYKNKPLEEVLADLKQKTNYNFVYQKQILAGTRSVTANFNDMPLTYILDRVLYNNGLDYEIVKENVIIRPADKENFKKVVSGRVVDIQNIPMPGVNVRVKDTGTGVATGI
;
A
#
# COMPACT_ATOMS: atom_id res chain seq x y z
N MET A 1 54.60 1.35 24.26
CA MET A 1 53.85 2.59 24.60
C MET A 1 53.52 3.28 23.27
N LEU A 2 52.35 3.02 22.73
CA LEU A 2 51.93 3.51 21.38
C LEU A 2 51.30 4.88 21.59
N LYS A 3 51.96 5.93 21.14
CA LYS A 3 51.43 7.30 21.14
C LYS A 3 50.48 7.44 19.93
N MET A 4 49.21 7.27 20.15
CA MET A 4 48.17 7.52 19.17
C MET A 4 47.91 9.02 19.06
N ASN A 5 48.16 9.61 17.89
CA ASN A 5 47.98 11.04 17.63
C ASN A 5 46.50 11.40 17.64
N ILE A 6 46.14 12.44 18.36
CA ILE A 6 44.77 12.97 18.50
C ILE A 6 44.10 13.37 17.17
N ARG A 7 44.90 13.54 16.10
CA ARG A 7 44.42 13.83 14.74
C ARG A 7 43.81 12.62 14.04
N GLN A 8 44.12 11.38 14.48
CA GLN A 8 43.51 10.16 13.91
C GLN A 8 42.20 9.79 14.60
N LEU A 9 41.92 10.33 15.81
CA LEU A 9 40.67 10.09 16.50
C LEU A 9 39.49 10.90 15.96
N LEU A 10 39.77 12.00 15.27
CA LEU A 10 38.74 12.88 14.68
C LEU A 10 38.17 12.34 13.33
N GLY A 11 38.83 11.37 12.71
CA GLY A 11 38.40 10.78 11.43
C GLY A 11 37.42 9.63 11.58
N VAL A 12 37.24 9.04 12.77
CA VAL A 12 36.41 7.86 13.01
C VAL A 12 35.01 8.21 13.54
N VAL A 13 34.85 9.42 14.07
CA VAL A 13 33.58 9.86 14.69
C VAL A 13 32.58 10.47 13.70
N ALA A 14 33.03 10.78 12.47
CA ALA A 14 32.18 11.46 11.47
C ALA A 14 31.35 10.52 10.56
N PHE A 15 31.35 9.20 10.80
CA PHE A 15 30.62 8.25 9.94
C PHE A 15 29.46 7.52 10.63
N LEU A 16 28.98 8.04 11.75
CA LEU A 16 27.88 7.44 12.53
C LEU A 16 26.65 8.35 12.64
N THR A 17 26.29 9.04 11.56
CA THR A 17 25.02 9.74 11.57
C THR A 17 24.28 9.56 10.23
N PHE A 18 22.99 9.26 10.37
CA PHE A 18 21.94 9.20 9.35
C PHE A 18 21.76 7.86 8.62
N PHE A 19 21.45 6.81 9.37
CA PHE A 19 20.46 5.87 8.92
C PHE A 19 19.11 6.22 9.57
N SER A 20 18.55 7.35 9.20
CA SER A 20 17.12 7.58 9.35
C SER A 20 16.46 6.65 8.35
N GLY A 21 16.03 5.47 8.83
CA GLY A 21 15.20 4.55 8.08
C GLY A 21 13.83 5.19 7.83
N GLY A 22 13.77 6.13 6.89
CA GLY A 22 12.52 6.47 6.23
C GLY A 22 12.06 5.20 5.52
N ALA A 23 10.85 4.73 5.81
CA ALA A 23 10.19 3.73 4.98
C ALA A 23 10.09 4.34 3.57
N MET A 24 11.06 4.03 2.72
CA MET A 24 10.96 4.36 1.30
C MET A 24 9.82 3.51 0.76
N THR A 25 8.68 4.14 0.51
CA THR A 25 7.62 3.56 -0.31
C THR A 25 8.22 3.39 -1.70
N GLN A 26 8.77 2.20 -1.96
CA GLN A 26 9.33 1.87 -3.26
C GLN A 26 8.18 1.79 -4.26
N ASN A 27 8.12 2.77 -5.18
CA ASN A 27 7.19 2.72 -6.29
C ASN A 27 7.64 1.66 -7.30
N LEU A 28 6.68 0.99 -7.90
CA LEU A 28 6.88 -0.11 -8.82
C LEU A 28 6.26 0.20 -10.17
N SER A 29 6.98 -0.19 -11.22
CA SER A 29 6.44 -0.22 -12.59
C SER A 29 6.36 -1.66 -13.05
N VAL A 30 5.15 -2.20 -13.18
CA VAL A 30 4.89 -3.59 -13.55
C VAL A 30 3.69 -3.67 -14.50
N SER A 31 3.77 -4.60 -15.43
CA SER A 31 2.70 -4.85 -16.42
C SER A 31 2.37 -6.34 -16.45
N TYR A 32 1.10 -6.65 -16.32
CA TYR A 32 0.58 -8.01 -16.35
C TYR A 32 -0.46 -8.14 -17.46
N LYS A 33 -0.40 -9.22 -18.21
CA LYS A 33 -1.38 -9.56 -19.26
C LYS A 33 -1.86 -10.98 -19.04
N ASN A 34 -3.09 -11.12 -18.59
CA ASN A 34 -3.73 -12.42 -18.30
C ASN A 34 -2.88 -13.33 -17.40
N LYS A 35 -2.22 -12.75 -16.38
CA LYS A 35 -1.33 -13.46 -15.49
C LYS A 35 -2.08 -14.03 -14.29
N PRO A 36 -1.90 -15.32 -13.94
CA PRO A 36 -2.46 -15.87 -12.70
C PRO A 36 -2.04 -15.05 -11.49
N LEU A 37 -2.96 -14.88 -10.52
CA LEU A 37 -2.67 -14.07 -9.32
C LEU A 37 -1.46 -14.59 -8.54
N GLU A 38 -1.27 -15.91 -8.46
CA GLU A 38 -0.10 -16.51 -7.81
C GLU A 38 1.23 -16.05 -8.43
N GLU A 39 1.29 -15.97 -9.75
CA GLU A 39 2.49 -15.48 -10.46
C GLU A 39 2.70 -13.98 -10.26
N VAL A 40 1.62 -13.20 -10.19
CA VAL A 40 1.69 -11.76 -9.87
C VAL A 40 2.27 -11.54 -8.48
N LEU A 41 1.79 -12.30 -7.48
CA LEU A 41 2.31 -12.21 -6.11
C LEU A 41 3.77 -12.66 -6.03
N ALA A 42 4.17 -13.69 -6.78
CA ALA A 42 5.56 -14.13 -6.86
C ALA A 42 6.48 -13.07 -7.49
N ASP A 43 6.02 -12.39 -8.55
CA ASP A 43 6.76 -11.29 -9.18
C ASP A 43 6.90 -10.07 -8.24
N LEU A 44 5.83 -9.71 -7.55
CA LEU A 44 5.86 -8.62 -6.56
C LEU A 44 6.82 -8.94 -5.40
N LYS A 45 6.85 -10.21 -4.94
CA LYS A 45 7.80 -10.66 -3.93
C LYS A 45 9.25 -10.47 -4.37
N GLN A 46 9.56 -10.77 -5.64
CA GLN A 46 10.93 -10.62 -6.17
C GLN A 46 11.34 -9.14 -6.32
N LYS A 47 10.37 -8.26 -6.55
CA LYS A 47 10.60 -6.83 -6.80
C LYS A 47 10.53 -5.98 -5.54
N THR A 48 10.16 -6.57 -4.42
CA THR A 48 10.02 -5.86 -3.13
C THR A 48 10.72 -6.62 -2.02
N ASN A 49 10.94 -5.95 -0.90
CA ASN A 49 11.48 -6.58 0.32
C ASN A 49 10.38 -7.24 1.17
N TYR A 50 9.16 -7.40 0.63
CA TYR A 50 8.05 -7.98 1.35
C TYR A 50 7.93 -9.49 1.13
N ASN A 51 7.62 -10.23 2.19
CA ASN A 51 7.20 -11.62 2.13
C ASN A 51 5.67 -11.68 2.00
N PHE A 52 5.17 -12.53 1.11
CA PHE A 52 3.73 -12.74 0.93
C PHE A 52 3.33 -14.03 1.62
N VAL A 53 2.41 -13.91 2.57
CA VAL A 53 1.91 -15.04 3.40
C VAL A 53 0.44 -15.24 3.09
N TYR A 54 0.10 -16.41 2.57
CA TYR A 54 -1.28 -16.79 2.24
C TYR A 54 -1.46 -18.31 2.20
N GLN A 55 -2.69 -18.75 2.35
CA GLN A 55 -3.05 -20.14 2.12
C GLN A 55 -3.33 -20.35 0.62
N LYS A 56 -2.76 -21.38 -0.01
CA LYS A 56 -2.94 -21.63 -1.46
C LYS A 56 -4.40 -21.75 -1.88
N GLN A 57 -5.23 -22.25 -1.01
CA GLN A 57 -6.66 -22.46 -1.27
C GLN A 57 -7.41 -21.16 -1.59
N ILE A 58 -7.00 -20.02 -1.01
CA ILE A 58 -7.66 -18.74 -1.26
C ILE A 58 -7.38 -18.21 -2.66
N LEU A 59 -6.34 -18.70 -3.34
CA LEU A 59 -6.03 -18.34 -4.71
C LEU A 59 -6.78 -19.20 -5.74
N ALA A 60 -7.36 -20.32 -5.28
CA ALA A 60 -8.15 -21.18 -6.16
C ALA A 60 -9.39 -20.45 -6.68
N GLY A 61 -9.56 -20.40 -8.00
CA GLY A 61 -10.68 -19.71 -8.63
C GLY A 61 -10.53 -18.18 -8.75
N THR A 62 -9.38 -17.63 -8.40
CA THR A 62 -9.09 -16.21 -8.65
C THR A 62 -8.94 -15.94 -10.15
N ARG A 63 -9.32 -14.73 -10.54
CA ARG A 63 -9.19 -14.27 -11.93
C ARG A 63 -7.75 -13.89 -12.24
N SER A 64 -7.36 -14.13 -13.49
CA SER A 64 -6.07 -13.63 -13.99
C SER A 64 -6.05 -12.09 -14.00
N VAL A 65 -4.88 -11.54 -13.78
CA VAL A 65 -4.64 -10.11 -13.70
C VAL A 65 -4.21 -9.58 -15.08
N THR A 66 -4.91 -8.56 -15.55
CA THR A 66 -4.46 -7.72 -16.68
C THR A 66 -4.47 -6.28 -16.20
N ALA A 67 -3.28 -5.72 -16.00
CA ALA A 67 -3.12 -4.35 -15.52
C ALA A 67 -1.72 -3.83 -15.87
N ASN A 68 -1.64 -2.50 -16.00
CA ASN A 68 -0.38 -1.79 -16.16
C ASN A 68 -0.25 -0.77 -15.04
N PHE A 69 0.81 -0.85 -14.27
CA PHE A 69 1.14 0.07 -13.20
C PHE A 69 2.45 0.77 -13.54
N ASN A 70 2.46 2.08 -13.46
CA ASN A 70 3.63 2.89 -13.72
C ASN A 70 3.87 3.80 -12.52
N ASP A 71 5.02 3.62 -11.88
CA ASP A 71 5.44 4.41 -10.71
C ASP A 71 4.40 4.42 -9.57
N MET A 72 3.86 3.24 -9.23
CA MET A 72 2.81 3.08 -8.21
C MET A 72 3.34 2.43 -6.94
N PRO A 73 2.88 2.87 -5.75
CA PRO A 73 3.23 2.20 -4.51
C PRO A 73 2.65 0.78 -4.45
N LEU A 74 3.34 -0.12 -3.76
CA LEU A 74 2.92 -1.53 -3.62
C LEU A 74 1.49 -1.66 -3.10
N THR A 75 1.08 -0.84 -2.13
CA THR A 75 -0.27 -0.84 -1.57
C THR A 75 -1.33 -0.60 -2.64
N TYR A 76 -1.12 0.36 -3.53
CA TYR A 76 -2.04 0.62 -4.63
C TYR A 76 -2.17 -0.57 -5.59
N ILE A 77 -1.04 -1.22 -5.88
CA ILE A 77 -1.03 -2.42 -6.74
C ILE A 77 -1.79 -3.56 -6.08
N LEU A 78 -1.54 -3.81 -4.78
CA LEU A 78 -2.22 -4.85 -4.01
C LEU A 78 -3.73 -4.60 -3.93
N ASP A 79 -4.15 -3.37 -3.64
CA ASP A 79 -5.56 -2.99 -3.63
C ASP A 79 -6.25 -3.36 -4.95
N ARG A 80 -5.60 -3.10 -6.07
CA ARG A 80 -6.18 -3.37 -7.39
C ARG A 80 -6.23 -4.85 -7.74
N VAL A 81 -5.18 -5.60 -7.44
CA VAL A 81 -5.11 -7.02 -7.84
C VAL A 81 -5.86 -7.95 -6.88
N LEU A 82 -5.91 -7.62 -5.60
CA LEU A 82 -6.58 -8.43 -4.58
C LEU A 82 -8.08 -8.15 -4.50
N TYR A 83 -8.49 -6.88 -4.52
CA TYR A 83 -9.90 -6.49 -4.43
C TYR A 83 -10.79 -7.17 -5.46
N ASN A 84 -10.36 -7.20 -6.72
CA ASN A 84 -11.11 -7.84 -7.81
C ASN A 84 -11.23 -9.37 -7.65
N ASN A 85 -10.47 -9.94 -6.73
CA ASN A 85 -10.46 -11.36 -6.42
C ASN A 85 -11.12 -11.69 -5.07
N GLY A 86 -11.76 -10.71 -4.42
CA GLY A 86 -12.39 -10.92 -3.12
C GLY A 86 -11.40 -11.22 -2.02
N LEU A 87 -10.17 -10.71 -2.16
CA LEU A 87 -9.09 -10.85 -1.19
C LEU A 87 -8.76 -9.49 -0.57
N ASP A 88 -8.31 -9.54 0.67
CA ASP A 88 -7.82 -8.42 1.46
C ASP A 88 -6.41 -8.73 1.98
N TYR A 89 -5.69 -7.72 2.46
CA TYR A 89 -4.36 -7.90 3.01
C TYR A 89 -4.09 -6.98 4.19
N GLU A 90 -3.14 -7.39 5.00
CA GLU A 90 -2.57 -6.61 6.10
C GLU A 90 -1.05 -6.63 5.99
N ILE A 91 -0.41 -5.48 6.19
CA ILE A 91 1.06 -5.39 6.21
C ILE A 91 1.52 -5.35 7.66
N VAL A 92 2.25 -6.37 8.08
CA VAL A 92 2.86 -6.48 9.40
C VAL A 92 4.37 -6.58 9.24
N LYS A 93 5.08 -5.49 9.51
CA LYS A 93 6.53 -5.36 9.26
C LYS A 93 6.83 -5.61 7.75
N GLU A 94 7.59 -6.66 7.46
CA GLU A 94 7.97 -7.07 6.11
C GLU A 94 7.05 -8.16 5.53
N ASN A 95 5.92 -8.46 6.18
CA ASN A 95 5.00 -9.49 5.72
C ASN A 95 3.70 -8.87 5.23
N VAL A 96 3.29 -9.24 4.03
CA VAL A 96 1.96 -8.99 3.45
C VAL A 96 1.13 -10.25 3.68
N ILE A 97 0.22 -10.20 4.62
CA ILE A 97 -0.67 -11.31 4.98
C ILE A 97 -1.94 -11.17 4.16
N ILE A 98 -2.19 -12.12 3.25
CA ILE A 98 -3.37 -12.12 2.37
C ILE A 98 -4.41 -13.09 2.91
N ARG A 99 -5.65 -12.64 2.96
CA ARG A 99 -6.81 -13.38 3.47
C ARG A 99 -8.04 -13.14 2.58
N PRO A 100 -9.08 -14.00 2.67
CA PRO A 100 -10.37 -13.67 2.09
C PRO A 100 -10.88 -12.34 2.65
N ALA A 101 -11.44 -11.52 1.80
CA ALA A 101 -12.05 -10.29 2.24
C ALA A 101 -13.34 -10.59 2.98
N ASP A 102 -13.45 -10.11 4.22
CA ASP A 102 -14.70 -10.16 4.98
C ASP A 102 -15.74 -9.27 4.29
N LYS A 103 -16.86 -9.86 3.89
CA LYS A 103 -17.95 -9.13 3.22
C LYS A 103 -18.52 -7.98 4.08
N GLU A 104 -18.33 -8.05 5.39
CA GLU A 104 -18.74 -6.99 6.32
C GLU A 104 -17.72 -5.85 6.46
N ASN A 105 -16.47 -6.07 6.06
CA ASN A 105 -15.38 -5.12 6.26
C ASN A 105 -15.04 -4.26 5.02
N PHE A 106 -15.85 -4.33 3.96
CA PHE A 106 -15.75 -3.39 2.84
C PHE A 106 -16.24 -1.96 3.19
N LYS A 107 -16.03 -1.53 4.43
CA LYS A 107 -16.15 -0.11 4.77
C LYS A 107 -14.97 0.64 4.17
N LYS A 108 -15.03 0.86 2.87
CA LYS A 108 -14.11 1.78 2.21
C LYS A 108 -14.40 3.16 2.76
N VAL A 109 -13.54 3.66 3.64
CA VAL A 109 -13.63 5.03 4.11
C VAL A 109 -13.22 5.92 2.94
N VAL A 110 -14.18 6.63 2.38
CA VAL A 110 -13.92 7.68 1.41
C VAL A 110 -13.94 8.98 2.19
N SER A 111 -12.82 9.68 2.22
CA SER A 111 -12.71 11.02 2.78
C SER A 111 -12.53 12.03 1.65
N GLY A 112 -13.14 13.19 1.82
CA GLY A 112 -13.09 14.24 0.82
C GLY A 112 -13.56 15.55 1.41
N ARG A 113 -13.52 16.61 0.61
CA ARG A 113 -13.97 17.96 0.95
C ARG A 113 -15.03 18.40 -0.06
N VAL A 114 -16.16 18.88 0.44
CA VAL A 114 -17.20 19.48 -0.40
C VAL A 114 -17.03 20.99 -0.36
N VAL A 115 -16.87 21.59 -1.52
CA VAL A 115 -16.67 23.03 -1.69
C VAL A 115 -17.59 23.57 -2.78
N ASP A 116 -17.87 24.87 -2.71
CA ASP A 116 -18.57 25.59 -3.78
C ASP A 116 -17.63 25.92 -4.95
N ILE A 117 -18.15 26.65 -5.94
CA ILE A 117 -17.39 27.06 -7.14
C ILE A 117 -16.26 28.06 -6.83
N GLN A 118 -16.28 28.70 -5.65
CA GLN A 118 -15.23 29.57 -5.14
C GLN A 118 -14.23 28.81 -4.23
N ASN A 119 -14.34 27.47 -4.14
CA ASN A 119 -13.53 26.61 -3.28
C ASN A 119 -13.74 26.83 -1.76
N ILE A 120 -14.91 27.36 -1.37
CA ILE A 120 -15.29 27.55 0.03
C ILE A 120 -15.95 26.27 0.54
N PRO A 121 -15.57 25.76 1.76
CA PRO A 121 -16.20 24.60 2.35
C PRO A 121 -17.69 24.76 2.55
N MET A 122 -18.47 23.78 2.15
CA MET A 122 -19.93 23.77 2.33
C MET A 122 -20.29 22.82 3.49
N PRO A 123 -20.64 23.35 4.67
CA PRO A 123 -21.16 22.53 5.76
C PRO A 123 -22.62 22.14 5.51
N GLY A 124 -23.05 21.02 6.10
CA GLY A 124 -24.44 20.53 6.06
C GLY A 124 -24.87 19.93 4.71
N VAL A 125 -23.95 19.71 3.77
CA VAL A 125 -24.26 19.03 2.51
C VAL A 125 -24.34 17.52 2.74
N ASN A 126 -25.46 16.91 2.32
CA ASN A 126 -25.62 15.46 2.39
C ASN A 126 -24.91 14.78 1.22
N VAL A 127 -23.88 14.02 1.53
CA VAL A 127 -23.16 13.16 0.58
C VAL A 127 -23.71 11.74 0.73
N ARG A 128 -24.24 11.15 -0.34
CA ARG A 128 -24.80 9.80 -0.33
C ARG A 128 -24.03 8.89 -1.31
N VAL A 129 -23.84 7.66 -0.89
CA VAL A 129 -23.28 6.63 -1.79
C VAL A 129 -24.41 6.20 -2.72
N LYS A 130 -24.18 6.32 -4.02
CA LYS A 130 -25.17 5.95 -5.05
C LYS A 130 -25.60 4.49 -4.87
N ASP A 131 -26.90 4.24 -5.05
CA ASP A 131 -27.51 2.91 -4.96
C ASP A 131 -27.41 2.23 -3.57
N THR A 132 -27.18 3.02 -2.52
CA THR A 132 -27.16 2.55 -1.11
C THR A 132 -27.98 3.49 -0.23
N GLY A 133 -28.33 3.00 0.99
CA GLY A 133 -28.94 3.84 2.02
C GLY A 133 -27.94 4.67 2.84
N THR A 134 -26.63 4.56 2.52
CA THR A 134 -25.55 5.14 3.33
C THR A 134 -25.21 6.55 2.86
N GLY A 135 -25.09 7.48 3.81
CA GLY A 135 -24.64 8.85 3.53
C GLY A 135 -24.14 9.54 4.79
N VAL A 136 -23.52 10.70 4.61
CA VAL A 136 -23.00 11.53 5.69
C VAL A 136 -23.22 13.00 5.35
N ALA A 137 -23.48 13.82 6.37
CA ALA A 137 -23.49 15.27 6.21
C ALA A 137 -22.07 15.82 6.41
N THR A 138 -21.68 16.82 5.60
CA THR A 138 -20.42 17.51 5.80
C THR A 138 -20.44 18.31 7.11
N GLY A 139 -19.38 18.17 7.91
CA GLY A 139 -19.14 18.96 9.12
C GLY A 139 -18.51 20.32 8.84
N ILE A 140 -18.34 21.09 9.88
CA ILE A 140 -17.62 22.38 9.87
C ILE A 140 -16.12 22.12 9.79
#